data_cd8cde91ba7da36eab0fd617c7558fbd
#
_entry.id   cd8cde91ba7da36eab0fd617c7558fbd
#
_cell.length_a   1.000
_cell.length_b   1.000
_cell.length_c   1.000
_cell.angle_alpha   90.00
_cell.angle_beta   90.00
_cell.angle_gamma   90.00
#
_symmetry.space_group_name_H-M   'P 1'
#
loop_
_entity.id
_entity.type
_entity.pdbx_description
1 polymer ?
#
loop_
_entity_poly.entity_id
_entity_poly.type
_entity_poly.pdbx_seq_one_letter_code
_entity_poly.pdbx_strand_id
1 'polypeptide(L)'
;MRKCKRKILGVLFMSAMLFSAWPAVYGSEADGGQRVERQERLGTDEEEREIPEEEVSQGWKARERQRFYLDSNLERLTGWQKINGNWYYFDEEGWMQTGWLEDGGKRYYLKDNGVMQTGWILEQKQWYFADGTGAMRTGWLHKGGSWFYLQENGAMCTGWKDIGGTWYYFRPGNGDMMTGWVRDRETWYYMSGSGAMQTGWLKHGTAWYYLSGSGAMAKDWTQVRGSWYYLNDHGAMQTGWLHRGNNWFYLNEDGVMQTGWLHRRGVWYYLNRSGAMLTGWQVVGSSWYYFDGDGAMQSGWICLERSWYYLG
;
A
#
# COMPACT_ATOMS: atom_id res chain seq x y z
N MET A 1 42.41 -33.73 44.09
CA MET A 1 42.18 -32.48 43.33
C MET A 1 41.54 -32.87 41.99
N ARG A 2 40.20 -32.91 41.90
CA ARG A 2 39.49 -33.18 40.64
C ARG A 2 39.17 -31.82 39.96
N LYS A 3 39.72 -31.65 38.77
CA LYS A 3 39.48 -30.47 37.92
C LYS A 3 38.00 -30.49 37.50
N CYS A 4 37.30 -29.37 37.74
CA CYS A 4 35.93 -29.15 37.24
C CYS A 4 35.99 -29.07 35.71
N LYS A 5 35.39 -30.08 35.04
CA LYS A 5 35.27 -30.07 33.57
C LYS A 5 34.01 -29.29 33.16
N ARG A 6 34.18 -28.20 32.43
CA ARG A 6 33.10 -27.53 31.72
C ARG A 6 32.51 -28.48 30.65
N LYS A 7 31.26 -28.81 30.77
CA LYS A 7 30.51 -29.34 29.62
C LYS A 7 29.80 -28.16 28.96
N ILE A 8 30.33 -27.76 27.81
CA ILE A 8 29.61 -26.88 26.88
C ILE A 8 28.65 -27.75 26.10
N LEU A 9 27.35 -27.67 26.39
CA LEU A 9 26.31 -28.25 25.55
C LEU A 9 25.88 -27.14 24.55
N GLY A 10 26.51 -27.14 23.38
CA GLY A 10 26.02 -26.37 22.26
C GLY A 10 24.73 -26.99 21.72
N VAL A 11 23.64 -26.30 21.88
CA VAL A 11 22.41 -26.65 21.17
C VAL A 11 22.42 -25.93 19.82
N LEU A 12 22.85 -26.67 18.80
CA LEU A 12 22.67 -26.27 17.41
C LEU A 12 21.19 -26.44 17.06
N PHE A 13 20.45 -25.33 17.00
CA PHE A 13 19.18 -25.28 16.30
C PHE A 13 19.47 -24.94 14.82
N MET A 14 19.49 -25.95 13.98
CA MET A 14 19.31 -25.79 12.53
C MET A 14 17.86 -25.42 12.27
N SER A 15 17.57 -24.16 12.06
CA SER A 15 16.33 -23.73 11.41
C SER A 15 16.52 -23.86 9.90
N ALA A 16 15.91 -24.87 9.32
CA ALA A 16 15.77 -24.98 7.87
C ALA A 16 14.88 -23.85 7.37
N MET A 17 15.47 -22.85 6.74
CA MET A 17 14.76 -21.84 5.96
C MET A 17 14.33 -22.49 4.63
N LEU A 18 13.05 -22.77 4.52
CA LEU A 18 12.43 -22.97 3.21
C LEU A 18 12.17 -21.60 2.61
N PHE A 19 13.07 -21.17 1.73
CA PHE A 19 12.85 -20.08 0.81
C PHE A 19 11.86 -20.53 -0.27
N SER A 20 10.62 -20.10 -0.17
CA SER A 20 9.74 -20.05 -1.34
C SER A 20 10.01 -18.73 -2.07
N ALA A 21 10.83 -18.81 -3.11
CA ALA A 21 11.05 -17.74 -4.05
C ALA A 21 9.77 -17.51 -4.87
N TRP A 22 9.22 -16.32 -4.80
CA TRP A 22 8.26 -15.84 -5.76
C TRP A 22 9.01 -15.28 -6.97
N PRO A 23 8.61 -15.61 -8.20
CA PRO A 23 9.26 -15.08 -9.37
C PRO A 23 8.92 -13.61 -9.54
N ALA A 24 9.95 -12.77 -9.60
CA ALA A 24 9.85 -11.42 -10.10
C ALA A 24 9.67 -11.51 -11.63
N VAL A 25 8.53 -11.08 -12.13
CA VAL A 25 8.35 -10.85 -13.56
C VAL A 25 8.94 -9.48 -13.87
N TYR A 26 10.19 -9.47 -14.32
CA TYR A 26 10.79 -8.37 -15.06
C TYR A 26 10.38 -8.53 -16.53
N GLY A 27 9.54 -7.64 -17.01
CA GLY A 27 9.33 -7.41 -18.43
C GLY A 27 10.13 -6.18 -18.84
N SER A 28 11.34 -6.37 -19.32
CA SER A 28 12.07 -5.38 -20.11
C SER A 28 11.81 -5.69 -21.56
N GLU A 29 11.21 -4.79 -22.29
CA GLU A 29 11.45 -4.68 -23.72
C GLU A 29 11.64 -3.21 -24.08
N ALA A 30 12.89 -2.92 -24.43
CA ALA A 30 13.26 -1.75 -25.17
C ALA A 30 12.91 -2.02 -26.63
N ASP A 31 12.09 -1.19 -27.23
CA ASP A 31 12.04 -1.11 -28.68
C ASP A 31 12.41 0.31 -29.13
N GLY A 32 13.39 0.32 -30.04
CA GLY A 32 13.99 1.50 -30.61
C GLY A 32 13.06 2.16 -31.62
N GLY A 33 12.48 3.28 -31.26
CA GLY A 33 11.74 4.15 -32.16
C GLY A 33 12.65 5.21 -32.76
N GLN A 34 12.88 5.12 -34.03
CA GLN A 34 13.60 6.08 -34.85
C GLN A 34 13.07 7.50 -34.69
N ARG A 35 13.99 8.39 -34.38
CA ARG A 35 13.83 9.83 -34.44
C ARG A 35 13.64 10.27 -35.88
N VAL A 36 12.41 10.62 -36.26
CA VAL A 36 12.13 11.31 -37.50
C VAL A 36 12.16 12.81 -37.22
N GLU A 37 13.27 13.45 -37.60
CA GLU A 37 13.35 14.89 -37.69
C GLU A 37 12.40 15.36 -38.79
N ARG A 38 11.35 16.08 -38.41
CA ARG A 38 10.49 16.80 -39.34
C ARG A 38 10.90 18.24 -39.37
N GLN A 39 11.58 18.60 -40.45
CA GLN A 39 11.88 20.00 -40.81
C GLN A 39 10.59 20.81 -40.86
N GLU A 40 10.59 21.91 -40.08
CA GLU A 40 9.63 23.00 -40.22
C GLU A 40 9.83 23.65 -41.60
N ARG A 41 8.84 23.51 -42.46
CA ARG A 41 8.64 24.45 -43.57
C ARG A 41 7.58 25.46 -43.16
N LEU A 42 8.03 26.67 -42.89
CA LEU A 42 7.20 27.86 -42.96
C LEU A 42 6.68 27.97 -44.40
N GLY A 43 5.39 27.76 -44.56
CA GLY A 43 4.66 28.01 -45.80
C GLY A 43 3.53 28.99 -45.48
N THR A 44 3.69 30.18 -45.95
CA THR A 44 2.79 31.29 -45.98
C THR A 44 1.51 31.01 -46.79
N ASP A 45 0.44 31.67 -46.40
CA ASP A 45 -0.77 31.92 -47.19
C ASP A 45 -1.70 30.71 -47.43
N GLU A 46 -2.49 30.33 -46.43
CA GLU A 46 -3.78 29.69 -46.69
C GLU A 46 -4.83 30.75 -46.98
N GLU A 47 -5.06 31.00 -48.25
CA GLU A 47 -6.23 31.69 -48.75
C GLU A 47 -7.49 31.09 -48.13
N GLU A 48 -8.34 31.95 -47.51
CA GLU A 48 -9.72 31.60 -47.13
C GLU A 48 -10.45 31.13 -48.39
N ARG A 49 -10.50 29.80 -48.58
CA ARG A 49 -11.44 29.25 -49.58
C ARG A 49 -12.85 29.38 -49.01
N GLU A 50 -13.55 30.42 -49.45
CA GLU A 50 -15.01 30.46 -49.40
C GLU A 50 -15.54 29.19 -50.04
N ILE A 51 -16.38 28.42 -49.33
CA ILE A 51 -17.07 27.27 -49.89
C ILE A 51 -18.01 27.81 -50.99
N PRO A 52 -17.88 27.38 -52.25
CA PRO A 52 -18.77 27.86 -53.34
C PRO A 52 -20.20 27.54 -52.95
N GLU A 53 -21.12 28.47 -53.18
CA GLU A 53 -22.56 28.34 -52.91
C GLU A 53 -23.25 27.10 -53.55
N GLU A 54 -22.61 26.47 -54.54
CA GLU A 54 -23.14 25.30 -55.26
C GLU A 54 -22.90 23.94 -54.58
N GLU A 55 -22.17 23.85 -53.44
CA GLU A 55 -21.88 22.57 -52.74
C GLU A 55 -22.43 22.52 -51.29
N VAL A 56 -23.43 23.30 -50.93
CA VAL A 56 -24.06 23.19 -49.61
C VAL A 56 -24.97 21.98 -49.57
N SER A 57 -24.48 20.87 -49.02
CA SER A 57 -25.22 19.61 -48.83
C SER A 57 -25.24 19.23 -47.35
N GLN A 58 -26.23 18.42 -46.98
CA GLN A 58 -26.27 17.82 -45.63
C GLN A 58 -24.93 17.16 -45.26
N GLY A 59 -24.53 17.30 -44.01
CA GLY A 59 -23.34 16.61 -43.51
C GLY A 59 -22.35 17.54 -42.82
N TRP A 60 -21.17 16.98 -42.55
CA TRP A 60 -20.07 17.68 -41.87
C TRP A 60 -19.48 18.77 -42.72
N LYS A 61 -19.37 19.94 -42.13
CA LYS A 61 -18.69 21.13 -42.68
C LYS A 61 -17.67 21.67 -41.71
N ALA A 62 -16.71 22.43 -42.18
CA ALA A 62 -15.71 23.10 -41.38
C ALA A 62 -15.50 24.53 -41.83
N ARG A 63 -15.29 25.44 -40.89
CA ARG A 63 -14.89 26.84 -41.11
C ARG A 63 -13.89 27.23 -40.01
N GLU A 64 -12.75 27.79 -40.39
CA GLU A 64 -11.75 28.33 -39.46
C GLU A 64 -11.33 27.40 -38.31
N ARG A 65 -11.10 26.13 -38.49
CA ARG A 65 -10.80 25.10 -37.46
C ARG A 65 -11.99 24.64 -36.61
N GLN A 66 -13.18 25.23 -36.82
CA GLN A 66 -14.42 24.77 -36.18
C GLN A 66 -15.22 23.85 -37.11
N ARG A 67 -15.95 22.91 -36.56
CA ARG A 67 -16.80 21.99 -37.30
C ARG A 67 -18.27 22.18 -36.91
N PHE A 68 -19.15 21.98 -37.90
CA PHE A 68 -20.58 21.94 -37.69
C PHE A 68 -21.22 20.87 -38.59
N TYR A 69 -22.44 20.55 -38.32
CA TYR A 69 -23.19 19.59 -39.14
C TYR A 69 -24.48 20.25 -39.65
N LEU A 70 -24.71 20.13 -40.96
CA LEU A 70 -25.96 20.56 -41.59
C LEU A 70 -26.93 19.42 -41.70
N ASP A 71 -28.17 19.62 -41.27
CA ASP A 71 -29.28 18.70 -41.45
C ASP A 71 -29.78 18.67 -42.89
N SER A 72 -30.94 17.97 -43.13
CA SER A 72 -31.57 17.87 -44.45
C SER A 72 -32.16 19.19 -44.93
N ASN A 73 -32.38 20.15 -44.02
CA ASN A 73 -32.85 21.51 -44.36
C ASN A 73 -31.72 22.51 -44.53
N LEU A 74 -30.45 22.00 -44.42
CA LEU A 74 -29.23 22.81 -44.46
C LEU A 74 -29.09 23.78 -43.27
N GLU A 75 -29.77 23.41 -42.14
CA GLU A 75 -29.63 24.14 -40.87
C GLU A 75 -28.56 23.49 -39.98
N ARG A 76 -27.85 24.29 -39.16
CA ARG A 76 -26.89 23.81 -38.23
C ARG A 76 -27.57 23.07 -37.07
N LEU A 77 -27.09 21.87 -36.76
CA LEU A 77 -27.54 21.15 -35.57
C LEU A 77 -27.02 21.85 -34.30
N THR A 78 -27.82 21.82 -33.22
CA THR A 78 -27.48 22.32 -31.90
C THR A 78 -27.75 21.25 -30.83
N GLY A 79 -27.15 21.38 -29.64
CA GLY A 79 -27.28 20.45 -28.54
C GLY A 79 -26.71 19.08 -28.83
N TRP A 80 -27.20 18.06 -28.11
CA TRP A 80 -26.78 16.68 -28.27
C TRP A 80 -27.36 16.05 -29.54
N GLN A 81 -26.49 15.54 -30.40
CA GLN A 81 -26.85 14.91 -31.65
C GLN A 81 -26.17 13.54 -31.83
N LYS A 82 -26.91 12.55 -32.32
CA LYS A 82 -26.37 11.24 -32.65
C LYS A 82 -26.15 11.12 -34.15
N ILE A 83 -24.92 11.13 -34.59
CA ILE A 83 -24.55 11.08 -36.02
C ILE A 83 -23.74 9.82 -36.26
N ASN A 84 -24.16 8.96 -37.16
CA ASN A 84 -23.52 7.66 -37.48
C ASN A 84 -23.19 6.82 -36.25
N GLY A 85 -24.12 6.76 -35.28
CA GLY A 85 -23.98 5.95 -34.06
C GLY A 85 -23.18 6.63 -32.92
N ASN A 86 -22.50 7.74 -33.16
CA ASN A 86 -21.73 8.49 -32.17
C ASN A 86 -22.49 9.73 -31.70
N TRP A 87 -22.31 10.08 -30.40
CA TRP A 87 -22.84 11.30 -29.82
C TRP A 87 -21.88 12.45 -29.97
N TYR A 88 -22.40 13.63 -30.35
CA TYR A 88 -21.72 14.92 -30.49
C TYR A 88 -22.53 15.98 -29.75
N TYR A 89 -21.89 17.06 -29.37
CA TYR A 89 -22.56 18.24 -28.84
C TYR A 89 -22.18 19.47 -29.65
N PHE A 90 -23.19 20.25 -30.00
CA PHE A 90 -23.05 21.53 -30.70
C PHE A 90 -23.57 22.63 -29.79
N ASP A 91 -22.88 23.79 -29.74
CA ASP A 91 -23.36 24.96 -29.01
C ASP A 91 -24.60 25.61 -29.67
N GLU A 92 -25.04 26.73 -29.11
CA GLU A 92 -26.22 27.46 -29.61
C GLU A 92 -26.01 28.00 -31.02
N GLU A 93 -24.78 28.29 -31.42
CA GLU A 93 -24.39 28.72 -32.76
C GLU A 93 -24.13 27.55 -33.74
N GLY A 94 -24.28 26.31 -33.24
CA GLY A 94 -24.12 25.08 -34.01
C GLY A 94 -22.66 24.64 -34.19
N TRP A 95 -21.71 25.10 -33.37
CA TRP A 95 -20.31 24.65 -33.43
C TRP A 95 -20.11 23.40 -32.61
N MET A 96 -19.44 22.42 -33.22
CA MET A 96 -19.10 21.16 -32.54
C MET A 96 -18.15 21.41 -31.38
N GLN A 97 -18.50 20.93 -30.20
CA GLN A 97 -17.72 21.04 -28.99
C GLN A 97 -16.72 19.89 -28.83
N THR A 98 -15.60 20.15 -28.13
CA THR A 98 -14.56 19.17 -27.78
C THR A 98 -14.08 19.40 -26.35
N GLY A 99 -13.43 18.42 -25.74
CA GLY A 99 -12.98 18.49 -24.36
C GLY A 99 -14.10 18.32 -23.35
N TRP A 100 -13.95 18.93 -22.18
CA TRP A 100 -14.95 18.85 -21.11
C TRP A 100 -16.15 19.74 -21.38
N LEU A 101 -17.35 19.14 -21.24
CA LEU A 101 -18.63 19.79 -21.38
C LEU A 101 -19.45 19.60 -20.11
N GLU A 102 -20.10 20.65 -19.64
CA GLU A 102 -21.11 20.57 -18.58
C GLU A 102 -22.49 20.82 -19.18
N ASP A 103 -23.39 19.87 -19.01
CA ASP A 103 -24.77 19.95 -19.48
C ASP A 103 -25.72 19.24 -18.52
N GLY A 104 -26.84 19.88 -18.16
CA GLY A 104 -27.85 19.34 -17.26
C GLY A 104 -27.30 18.94 -15.89
N GLY A 105 -26.27 19.61 -15.35
CA GLY A 105 -25.61 19.30 -14.08
C GLY A 105 -24.73 18.05 -14.14
N LYS A 106 -24.44 17.54 -15.31
CA LYS A 106 -23.52 16.43 -15.56
C LYS A 106 -22.33 16.90 -16.40
N ARG A 107 -21.21 16.20 -16.24
CA ARG A 107 -19.99 16.49 -16.97
C ARG A 107 -19.71 15.38 -17.97
N TYR A 108 -19.35 15.75 -19.20
CA TYR A 108 -19.07 14.85 -20.32
C TYR A 108 -17.70 15.17 -20.90
N TYR A 109 -17.10 14.22 -21.61
CA TYR A 109 -15.88 14.46 -22.36
C TYR A 109 -16.04 14.12 -23.83
N LEU A 110 -15.76 15.11 -24.67
CA LEU A 110 -15.78 15.02 -26.12
C LEU A 110 -14.34 14.97 -26.62
N LYS A 111 -14.00 13.95 -27.41
CA LYS A 111 -12.66 13.84 -28.02
C LYS A 111 -12.40 15.00 -28.98
N ASP A 112 -11.16 15.16 -29.45
CA ASP A 112 -10.77 16.16 -30.43
C ASP A 112 -11.59 16.08 -31.74
N ASN A 113 -12.10 14.87 -32.05
CA ASN A 113 -13.01 14.69 -33.19
C ASN A 113 -14.49 14.94 -32.86
N GLY A 114 -14.80 15.42 -31.65
CA GLY A 114 -16.14 15.73 -31.15
C GLY A 114 -16.92 14.52 -30.60
N VAL A 115 -16.44 13.30 -30.77
CA VAL A 115 -17.17 12.10 -30.31
C VAL A 115 -17.15 12.03 -28.78
N MET A 116 -18.36 11.94 -28.18
CA MET A 116 -18.52 11.72 -26.75
C MET A 116 -17.84 10.41 -26.31
N GLN A 117 -17.00 10.49 -25.29
CA GLN A 117 -16.29 9.36 -24.75
C GLN A 117 -17.05 8.70 -23.58
N THR A 118 -17.04 7.37 -23.56
CA THR A 118 -17.51 6.54 -22.44
C THR A 118 -16.36 5.67 -21.94
N GLY A 119 -16.47 5.17 -20.71
CA GLY A 119 -15.41 4.38 -20.08
C GLY A 119 -14.28 5.25 -19.54
N TRP A 120 -13.06 4.71 -19.53
CA TRP A 120 -11.89 5.43 -19.03
C TRP A 120 -11.44 6.54 -19.97
N ILE A 121 -11.16 7.69 -19.39
CA ILE A 121 -10.71 8.92 -20.05
C ILE A 121 -9.39 9.32 -19.43
N LEU A 122 -8.35 9.46 -20.25
CA LEU A 122 -7.07 10.04 -19.83
C LEU A 122 -6.96 11.47 -20.38
N GLU A 123 -6.96 12.45 -19.48
CA GLU A 123 -6.83 13.85 -19.83
C GLU A 123 -5.79 14.52 -18.92
N GLN A 124 -4.81 15.20 -19.47
CA GLN A 124 -3.74 15.90 -18.75
C GLN A 124 -3.04 15.00 -17.70
N LYS A 125 -2.77 13.72 -18.04
CA LYS A 125 -2.17 12.69 -17.18
C LYS A 125 -3.05 12.26 -16.00
N GLN A 126 -4.32 12.65 -15.97
CA GLN A 126 -5.28 12.26 -14.95
C GLN A 126 -6.35 11.36 -15.57
N TRP A 127 -6.70 10.27 -14.86
CA TRP A 127 -7.77 9.36 -15.27
C TRP A 127 -9.11 9.79 -14.71
N TYR A 128 -10.14 9.65 -15.54
CA TYR A 128 -11.56 9.83 -15.24
C TYR A 128 -12.37 8.65 -15.78
N PHE A 129 -13.60 8.51 -15.35
CA PHE A 129 -14.50 7.49 -15.89
C PHE A 129 -15.87 8.07 -16.20
N ALA A 130 -16.32 7.86 -17.45
CA ALA A 130 -17.68 8.16 -17.87
C ALA A 130 -18.51 6.87 -17.98
N ASP A 131 -19.77 6.90 -17.54
CA ASP A 131 -20.66 5.76 -17.67
C ASP A 131 -21.13 5.55 -19.11
N GLY A 132 -22.04 4.57 -19.33
CA GLY A 132 -22.58 4.26 -20.67
C GLY A 132 -23.39 5.41 -21.30
N THR A 133 -23.81 6.40 -20.51
CA THR A 133 -24.50 7.61 -21.00
C THR A 133 -23.51 8.72 -21.34
N GLY A 134 -22.22 8.54 -21.08
CA GLY A 134 -21.18 9.54 -21.22
C GLY A 134 -21.00 10.44 -19.97
N ALA A 135 -21.84 10.31 -18.97
CA ALA A 135 -21.74 11.12 -17.75
C ALA A 135 -20.55 10.70 -16.88
N MET A 136 -19.71 11.69 -16.51
CA MET A 136 -18.59 11.48 -15.61
C MET A 136 -19.06 10.97 -14.25
N ARG A 137 -18.39 9.93 -13.76
CA ARG A 137 -18.67 9.33 -12.46
C ARG A 137 -17.79 9.92 -11.37
N THR A 138 -18.33 9.88 -10.14
CA THR A 138 -17.62 10.20 -8.89
C THR A 138 -17.88 9.11 -7.85
N GLY A 139 -17.09 9.07 -6.77
CA GLY A 139 -17.23 8.09 -5.71
C GLY A 139 -16.68 6.71 -6.11
N TRP A 140 -17.19 5.67 -5.45
CA TRP A 140 -16.76 4.31 -5.66
C TRP A 140 -17.17 3.75 -7.02
N LEU A 141 -16.22 3.13 -7.72
CA LEU A 141 -16.43 2.47 -9.02
C LEU A 141 -15.88 1.04 -8.95
N HIS A 142 -16.74 0.06 -9.22
CA HIS A 142 -16.30 -1.32 -9.44
C HIS A 142 -16.23 -1.59 -10.94
N LYS A 143 -15.05 -1.90 -11.45
CA LYS A 143 -14.83 -2.15 -12.88
C LYS A 143 -13.72 -3.18 -13.09
N GLY A 144 -13.98 -4.18 -13.95
CA GLY A 144 -13.00 -5.20 -14.28
C GLY A 144 -12.53 -6.04 -13.07
N GLY A 145 -13.40 -6.28 -12.09
CA GLY A 145 -13.04 -7.02 -10.85
C GLY A 145 -12.28 -6.21 -9.80
N SER A 146 -12.02 -4.93 -10.06
CA SER A 146 -11.29 -4.03 -9.14
C SER A 146 -12.16 -2.86 -8.70
N TRP A 147 -11.87 -2.35 -7.50
CA TRP A 147 -12.47 -1.13 -6.98
C TRP A 147 -11.57 0.05 -7.23
N PHE A 148 -12.17 1.17 -7.60
CA PHE A 148 -11.55 2.48 -7.80
C PHE A 148 -12.33 3.52 -7.01
N TYR A 149 -11.71 4.66 -6.74
CA TYR A 149 -12.40 5.81 -6.19
C TYR A 149 -12.14 7.04 -7.04
N LEU A 150 -13.22 7.67 -7.47
CA LEU A 150 -13.21 8.90 -8.26
C LEU A 150 -13.57 10.06 -7.34
N GLN A 151 -12.73 11.07 -7.28
CA GLN A 151 -12.94 12.25 -6.44
C GLN A 151 -14.19 13.04 -6.89
N GLU A 152 -14.58 14.06 -6.16
CA GLU A 152 -15.71 14.93 -6.51
C GLU A 152 -15.55 15.60 -7.89
N ASN A 153 -14.30 15.91 -8.25
CA ASN A 153 -13.97 16.43 -9.58
C ASN A 153 -13.86 15.35 -10.68
N GLY A 154 -14.19 14.09 -10.36
CA GLY A 154 -14.11 12.91 -11.23
C GLY A 154 -12.72 12.29 -11.37
N ALA A 155 -11.67 12.89 -10.83
CA ALA A 155 -10.31 12.39 -10.94
C ALA A 155 -10.12 11.08 -10.17
N MET A 156 -9.55 10.04 -10.80
CA MET A 156 -9.24 8.77 -10.19
C MET A 156 -8.18 8.94 -9.10
N CYS A 157 -8.43 8.39 -7.91
CA CYS A 157 -7.48 8.37 -6.80
C CYS A 157 -6.34 7.40 -7.06
N THR A 158 -5.14 7.77 -6.58
CA THR A 158 -3.96 6.91 -6.44
C THR A 158 -3.30 7.20 -5.09
N GLY A 159 -2.59 6.22 -4.53
CA GLY A 159 -1.98 6.35 -3.20
C GLY A 159 -3.01 6.35 -2.07
N TRP A 160 -2.67 6.99 -0.97
CA TRP A 160 -3.52 7.06 0.21
C TRP A 160 -4.70 8.01 0.04
N LYS A 161 -5.88 7.57 0.48
CA LYS A 161 -7.10 8.38 0.51
C LYS A 161 -7.93 8.07 1.74
N ASP A 162 -8.28 9.11 2.48
CA ASP A 162 -9.33 9.04 3.50
C ASP A 162 -10.70 9.21 2.83
N ILE A 163 -11.58 8.26 3.08
CA ILE A 163 -12.95 8.29 2.59
C ILE A 163 -13.88 8.03 3.79
N GLY A 164 -14.50 9.08 4.29
CA GLY A 164 -15.41 9.01 5.43
C GLY A 164 -14.74 8.55 6.73
N GLY A 165 -13.51 8.96 7.01
CA GLY A 165 -12.73 8.59 8.22
C GLY A 165 -12.07 7.22 8.12
N THR A 166 -12.13 6.56 6.97
CA THR A 166 -11.46 5.28 6.71
C THR A 166 -10.39 5.46 5.64
N TRP A 167 -9.16 5.03 5.96
CA TRP A 167 -8.06 5.10 5.03
C TRP A 167 -8.04 3.91 4.08
N TYR A 168 -7.84 4.20 2.80
CA TYR A 168 -7.67 3.25 1.70
C TYR A 168 -6.36 3.53 0.96
N TYR A 169 -5.84 2.51 0.31
CA TYR A 169 -4.67 2.68 -0.55
C TYR A 169 -4.98 2.21 -1.97
N PHE A 170 -4.80 3.11 -2.92
CA PHE A 170 -5.01 2.85 -4.34
C PHE A 170 -3.66 2.72 -5.03
N ARG A 171 -3.49 1.68 -5.86
CA ARG A 171 -2.22 1.40 -6.51
C ARG A 171 -1.74 2.61 -7.32
N PRO A 172 -0.51 3.09 -7.11
CA PRO A 172 0.08 4.13 -7.93
C PRO A 172 0.08 3.75 -9.41
N GLY A 173 -0.36 4.66 -10.27
CA GLY A 173 -0.45 4.46 -11.72
C GLY A 173 -1.75 3.79 -12.19
N ASN A 174 -2.19 2.71 -11.54
CA ASN A 174 -3.38 1.96 -11.96
C ASN A 174 -4.68 2.43 -11.29
N GLY A 175 -4.59 2.92 -10.04
CA GLY A 175 -5.73 3.40 -9.26
C GLY A 175 -6.64 2.31 -8.66
N ASP A 176 -6.33 1.03 -8.82
CA ASP A 176 -7.10 -0.05 -8.19
C ASP A 176 -6.86 -0.09 -6.68
N MET A 177 -7.94 -0.29 -5.91
CA MET A 177 -7.89 -0.41 -4.45
C MET A 177 -7.11 -1.66 -4.03
N MET A 178 -6.14 -1.47 -3.15
CA MET A 178 -5.33 -2.54 -2.61
C MET A 178 -5.97 -3.21 -1.40
N THR A 179 -5.76 -4.52 -1.27
CA THR A 179 -6.10 -5.33 -0.09
C THR A 179 -4.88 -6.14 0.36
N GLY A 180 -4.88 -6.61 1.63
CA GLY A 180 -3.73 -7.32 2.19
C GLY A 180 -2.56 -6.40 2.50
N TRP A 181 -1.35 -6.95 2.47
CA TRP A 181 -0.14 -6.20 2.78
C TRP A 181 0.22 -5.20 1.67
N VAL A 182 0.42 -3.96 2.08
CA VAL A 182 0.83 -2.84 1.22
C VAL A 182 2.12 -2.25 1.77
N ARG A 183 3.11 -2.06 0.90
CA ARG A 183 4.33 -1.32 1.24
C ARG A 183 4.29 0.04 0.57
N ASP A 184 4.28 1.09 1.38
CA ASP A 184 4.48 2.45 0.92
C ASP A 184 5.83 2.95 1.44
N ARG A 185 6.75 3.26 0.50
CA ARG A 185 8.16 3.54 0.82
C ARG A 185 8.77 2.39 1.63
N GLU A 186 9.24 2.65 2.86
CA GLU A 186 9.86 1.66 3.74
C GLU A 186 8.89 1.07 4.77
N THR A 187 7.62 1.48 4.78
CA THR A 187 6.63 1.12 5.80
C THR A 187 5.60 0.14 5.23
N TRP A 188 5.31 -0.89 6.02
CA TRP A 188 4.25 -1.84 5.72
C TRP A 188 2.95 -1.46 6.42
N TYR A 189 1.85 -1.67 5.72
CA TYR A 189 0.47 -1.49 6.17
C TYR A 189 -0.34 -2.72 5.80
N TYR A 190 -1.47 -2.92 6.46
CA TYR A 190 -2.39 -3.99 6.09
C TYR A 190 -3.78 -3.44 5.80
N MET A 191 -4.30 -3.79 4.63
CA MET A 191 -5.64 -3.43 4.18
C MET A 191 -6.55 -4.65 4.33
N SER A 192 -7.73 -4.47 4.92
CA SER A 192 -8.72 -5.55 5.03
C SER A 192 -9.20 -6.04 3.65
N GLY A 193 -10.00 -7.09 3.61
CA GLY A 193 -10.66 -7.53 2.37
C GLY A 193 -11.60 -6.48 1.75
N SER A 194 -12.08 -5.52 2.56
CA SER A 194 -12.85 -4.35 2.07
C SER A 194 -11.98 -3.17 1.66
N GLY A 195 -10.66 -3.30 1.72
CA GLY A 195 -9.70 -2.24 1.42
C GLY A 195 -9.42 -1.26 2.57
N ALA A 196 -10.09 -1.39 3.71
CA ALA A 196 -9.90 -0.50 4.85
C ALA A 196 -8.56 -0.77 5.56
N MET A 197 -7.77 0.29 5.80
CA MET A 197 -6.53 0.19 6.58
C MET A 197 -6.80 -0.33 7.98
N GLN A 198 -6.00 -1.30 8.42
CA GLN A 198 -6.12 -1.90 9.74
C GLN A 198 -5.14 -1.25 10.74
N THR A 199 -5.52 -1.28 12.02
CA THR A 199 -4.70 -0.84 13.16
C THR A 199 -4.81 -1.85 14.30
N GLY A 200 -3.86 -1.82 15.25
CA GLY A 200 -3.84 -2.74 16.39
C GLY A 200 -3.29 -4.12 16.03
N TRP A 201 -3.68 -5.13 16.82
CA TRP A 201 -3.22 -6.50 16.62
C TRP A 201 -3.87 -7.15 15.41
N LEU A 202 -3.04 -7.71 14.53
CA LEU A 202 -3.44 -8.45 13.33
C LEU A 202 -2.88 -9.86 13.38
N LYS A 203 -3.75 -10.87 13.30
CA LYS A 203 -3.33 -12.24 13.04
C LYS A 203 -3.36 -12.50 11.55
N HIS A 204 -2.20 -12.81 10.97
CA HIS A 204 -2.10 -13.15 9.54
C HIS A 204 -1.29 -14.45 9.38
N GLY A 205 -1.92 -15.48 8.84
CA GLY A 205 -1.37 -16.83 8.86
C GLY A 205 -1.18 -17.32 10.30
N THR A 206 0.02 -17.78 10.63
CA THR A 206 0.39 -18.27 11.97
C THR A 206 0.99 -17.19 12.86
N ALA A 207 1.26 -16.00 12.34
CA ALA A 207 1.95 -14.93 13.07
C ALA A 207 1.01 -13.80 13.48
N TRP A 208 1.34 -13.15 14.59
CA TRP A 208 0.74 -11.91 15.04
C TRP A 208 1.62 -10.73 14.65
N TYR A 209 0.99 -9.64 14.25
CA TYR A 209 1.59 -8.35 13.90
C TYR A 209 0.91 -7.26 14.70
N TYR A 210 1.59 -6.16 14.91
CA TYR A 210 0.99 -4.97 15.49
C TYR A 210 1.08 -3.80 14.53
N LEU A 211 -0.07 -3.20 14.24
CA LEU A 211 -0.20 -2.02 13.40
C LEU A 211 -0.48 -0.82 14.31
N SER A 212 0.35 0.20 14.25
CA SER A 212 0.19 1.41 15.07
C SER A 212 -1.13 2.13 14.78
N GLY A 213 -1.44 3.17 15.54
CA GLY A 213 -2.61 4.01 15.26
C GLY A 213 -2.58 4.68 13.89
N SER A 214 -1.41 4.83 13.27
CA SER A 214 -1.25 5.31 11.89
C SER A 214 -1.33 4.19 10.84
N GLY A 215 -1.59 2.94 11.24
CA GLY A 215 -1.58 1.76 10.38
C GLY A 215 -0.19 1.18 10.09
N ALA A 216 0.88 1.85 10.48
CA ALA A 216 2.25 1.39 10.24
C ALA A 216 2.56 0.12 11.03
N MET A 217 3.10 -0.91 10.36
CA MET A 217 3.53 -2.15 10.98
C MET A 217 4.71 -1.89 11.93
N ALA A 218 4.53 -2.26 13.20
CA ALA A 218 5.56 -2.14 14.22
C ALA A 218 6.67 -3.20 14.05
N LYS A 219 7.87 -2.83 14.48
CA LYS A 219 9.05 -3.68 14.55
C LYS A 219 9.79 -3.39 15.85
N ASP A 220 10.63 -4.35 16.27
CA ASP A 220 11.41 -4.22 17.48
C ASP A 220 10.55 -4.13 18.75
N TRP A 221 11.10 -3.64 19.85
CA TRP A 221 10.38 -3.48 21.11
C TRP A 221 9.23 -2.50 20.97
N THR A 222 8.03 -2.96 21.25
CA THR A 222 6.79 -2.19 21.11
C THR A 222 5.96 -2.31 22.37
N GLN A 223 5.58 -1.18 22.96
CA GLN A 223 4.70 -1.16 24.12
C GLN A 223 3.24 -0.98 23.69
N VAL A 224 2.39 -1.91 24.11
CA VAL A 224 0.96 -1.88 23.83
C VAL A 224 0.21 -2.01 25.14
N ARG A 225 -0.59 -1.00 25.52
CA ARG A 225 -1.39 -0.95 26.76
C ARG A 225 -0.58 -1.30 28.02
N GLY A 226 0.67 -0.82 28.10
CA GLY A 226 1.56 -1.03 29.25
C GLY A 226 2.41 -2.30 29.19
N SER A 227 2.12 -3.26 28.33
CA SER A 227 2.90 -4.49 28.12
C SER A 227 3.90 -4.33 26.99
N TRP A 228 5.11 -4.90 27.16
CA TRP A 228 6.13 -4.90 26.14
C TRP A 228 6.07 -6.18 25.31
N TYR A 229 6.20 -6.03 24.00
CA TYR A 229 6.27 -7.08 22.99
C TYR A 229 7.50 -6.88 22.12
N TYR A 230 7.96 -7.94 21.50
CA TYR A 230 9.01 -7.86 20.49
C TYR A 230 8.51 -8.36 19.15
N LEU A 231 8.58 -7.49 18.12
CA LEU A 231 8.26 -7.79 16.73
C LEU A 231 9.58 -7.88 15.96
N ASN A 232 9.80 -8.98 15.25
CA ASN A 232 11.04 -9.14 14.48
C ASN A 232 11.10 -8.19 13.26
N ASP A 233 12.17 -8.26 12.47
CA ASP A 233 12.38 -7.39 11.30
C ASP A 233 11.30 -7.52 10.23
N HIS A 234 10.54 -8.62 10.24
CA HIS A 234 9.38 -8.85 9.40
C HIS A 234 8.05 -8.46 10.08
N GLY A 235 8.10 -7.87 11.27
CA GLY A 235 6.94 -7.45 12.06
C GLY A 235 6.24 -8.58 12.82
N ALA A 236 6.72 -9.82 12.74
CA ALA A 236 6.09 -10.95 13.43
C ALA A 236 6.42 -10.94 14.93
N MET A 237 5.40 -11.03 15.77
CA MET A 237 5.51 -11.12 17.23
C MET A 237 6.30 -12.37 17.63
N GLN A 238 7.24 -12.18 18.54
CA GLN A 238 8.08 -13.24 19.07
C GLN A 238 7.54 -13.74 20.42
N THR A 239 7.82 -15.02 20.73
CA THR A 239 7.51 -15.67 22.00
C THR A 239 8.71 -16.51 22.45
N GLY A 240 8.79 -16.85 23.75
CA GLY A 240 9.89 -17.63 24.32
C GLY A 240 11.13 -16.78 24.60
N TRP A 241 12.28 -17.44 24.63
CA TRP A 241 13.55 -16.77 24.88
C TRP A 241 14.01 -15.94 23.68
N LEU A 242 14.38 -14.69 23.96
CA LEU A 242 14.84 -13.72 22.96
C LEU A 242 16.21 -13.16 23.40
N HIS A 243 17.23 -13.30 22.56
CA HIS A 243 18.51 -12.65 22.75
C HIS A 243 18.59 -11.33 21.95
N ARG A 244 18.77 -10.21 22.66
CA ARG A 244 18.93 -8.89 22.02
C ARG A 244 20.03 -8.07 22.71
N GLY A 245 20.94 -7.57 21.90
CA GLY A 245 22.18 -6.99 22.43
C GLY A 245 22.95 -8.02 23.24
N ASN A 246 23.30 -7.70 24.48
CA ASN A 246 23.99 -8.60 25.40
C ASN A 246 23.06 -9.27 26.42
N ASN A 247 21.74 -9.16 26.24
CA ASN A 247 20.75 -9.63 27.21
C ASN A 247 19.82 -10.67 26.65
N TRP A 248 19.38 -11.59 27.51
CA TRP A 248 18.28 -12.50 27.27
C TRP A 248 16.99 -11.93 27.90
N PHE A 249 15.90 -12.08 27.16
CA PHE A 249 14.54 -11.74 27.59
C PHE A 249 13.66 -12.95 27.42
N TYR A 250 12.54 -12.99 28.13
CA TYR A 250 11.53 -14.02 27.94
C TYR A 250 10.18 -13.40 27.63
N LEU A 251 9.58 -13.84 26.53
CA LEU A 251 8.23 -13.47 26.07
C LEU A 251 7.32 -14.66 26.30
N ASN A 252 6.21 -14.47 27.01
CA ASN A 252 5.25 -15.56 27.23
C ASN A 252 4.54 -15.98 25.91
N GLU A 253 3.58 -16.92 26.01
CA GLU A 253 2.85 -17.42 24.84
C GLU A 253 2.00 -16.33 24.14
N ASP A 254 1.59 -15.29 24.88
CA ASP A 254 0.90 -14.12 24.35
C ASP A 254 1.87 -13.04 23.82
N GLY A 255 3.17 -13.30 23.83
CA GLY A 255 4.20 -12.37 23.39
C GLY A 255 4.60 -11.32 24.43
N VAL A 256 4.00 -11.33 25.63
CA VAL A 256 4.28 -10.32 26.67
C VAL A 256 5.64 -10.59 27.33
N MET A 257 6.50 -9.56 27.34
CA MET A 257 7.79 -9.60 28.03
C MET A 257 7.58 -9.84 29.53
N GLN A 258 8.28 -10.82 30.08
CA GLN A 258 8.22 -11.17 31.48
C GLN A 258 9.28 -10.43 32.30
N THR A 259 8.97 -10.21 33.58
CA THR A 259 9.86 -9.65 34.59
C THR A 259 9.70 -10.43 35.89
N GLY A 260 10.70 -10.36 36.79
CA GLY A 260 10.69 -11.10 38.06
C GLY A 260 11.04 -12.58 37.88
N TRP A 261 10.52 -13.41 38.78
CA TRP A 261 10.78 -14.84 38.78
C TRP A 261 10.11 -15.56 37.62
N LEU A 262 10.86 -16.37 36.91
CA LEU A 262 10.40 -17.20 35.79
C LEU A 262 10.79 -18.67 36.03
N HIS A 263 9.79 -19.54 36.08
CA HIS A 263 10.02 -21.00 36.16
C HIS A 263 9.74 -21.65 34.81
N ARG A 264 10.78 -22.27 34.21
CA ARG A 264 10.63 -22.97 32.91
C ARG A 264 11.40 -24.27 32.89
N ARG A 265 10.72 -25.36 32.54
CA ARG A 265 11.29 -26.69 32.42
C ARG A 265 12.07 -27.15 33.68
N GLY A 266 11.53 -26.84 34.87
CA GLY A 266 12.16 -27.21 36.13
C GLY A 266 13.29 -26.30 36.59
N VAL A 267 13.59 -25.21 35.86
CA VAL A 267 14.65 -24.26 36.17
C VAL A 267 14.05 -22.87 36.49
N TRP A 268 14.58 -22.24 37.53
CA TRP A 268 14.24 -20.88 37.89
C TRP A 268 15.23 -19.89 37.30
N TYR A 269 14.69 -18.78 36.77
CA TYR A 269 15.39 -17.61 36.24
C TYR A 269 14.86 -16.36 36.93
N TYR A 270 15.62 -15.28 36.90
CA TYR A 270 15.13 -13.98 37.33
C TYR A 270 15.38 -12.92 36.27
N LEU A 271 14.30 -12.22 35.88
CA LEU A 271 14.31 -11.17 34.91
C LEU A 271 14.14 -9.84 35.65
N ASN A 272 15.05 -8.88 35.44
CA ASN A 272 14.97 -7.58 36.10
C ASN A 272 13.75 -6.75 35.60
N ARG A 273 13.59 -5.55 36.12
CA ARG A 273 12.48 -4.66 35.74
C ARG A 273 12.45 -4.28 34.25
N SER A 274 13.60 -4.31 33.58
CA SER A 274 13.69 -4.08 32.13
C SER A 274 13.50 -5.36 31.32
N GLY A 275 13.20 -6.50 31.95
CA GLY A 275 13.03 -7.80 31.32
C GLY A 275 14.32 -8.56 31.06
N ALA A 276 15.49 -7.98 31.34
CA ALA A 276 16.77 -8.63 31.12
C ALA A 276 17.02 -9.74 32.15
N MET A 277 17.40 -10.95 31.68
CA MET A 277 17.77 -12.09 32.48
C MET A 277 19.05 -11.80 33.26
N LEU A 278 19.05 -12.09 34.56
CA LEU A 278 20.22 -11.90 35.44
C LEU A 278 21.10 -13.14 35.49
N THR A 279 22.41 -12.92 35.66
CA THR A 279 23.45 -13.93 35.88
C THR A 279 24.34 -13.52 37.03
N GLY A 280 25.10 -14.47 37.58
CA GLY A 280 25.99 -14.24 38.72
C GLY A 280 25.23 -14.04 40.03
N TRP A 281 25.93 -13.41 41.00
CA TRP A 281 25.35 -13.07 42.29
C TRP A 281 24.37 -11.92 42.20
N GLN A 282 23.16 -12.12 42.72
CA GLN A 282 22.09 -11.13 42.69
C GLN A 282 21.35 -11.06 44.04
N VAL A 283 20.97 -9.85 44.41
CA VAL A 283 20.05 -9.64 45.56
C VAL A 283 18.65 -9.47 45.02
N VAL A 284 17.77 -10.39 45.38
CA VAL A 284 16.35 -10.32 45.03
C VAL A 284 15.53 -10.25 46.32
N GLY A 285 14.82 -9.13 46.51
CA GLY A 285 14.24 -8.81 47.81
C GLY A 285 15.29 -8.62 48.87
N SER A 286 15.29 -9.47 49.90
CA SER A 286 16.26 -9.46 50.99
C SER A 286 17.27 -10.62 50.93
N SER A 287 17.23 -11.46 49.91
CA SER A 287 18.03 -12.69 49.83
C SER A 287 19.01 -12.67 48.67
N TRP A 288 20.16 -13.31 48.86
CA TRP A 288 21.14 -13.54 47.84
C TRP A 288 20.84 -14.81 47.04
N TYR A 289 20.97 -14.69 45.74
CA TYR A 289 20.81 -15.81 44.76
C TYR A 289 22.02 -15.83 43.84
N TYR A 290 22.34 -17.01 43.33
CA TYR A 290 23.33 -17.15 42.28
C TYR A 290 22.71 -17.78 41.06
N PHE A 291 22.88 -17.12 39.92
CA PHE A 291 22.47 -17.60 38.61
C PHE A 291 23.72 -17.92 37.79
N ASP A 292 23.79 -19.07 37.14
CA ASP A 292 24.92 -19.41 36.30
C ASP A 292 24.97 -18.56 35.01
N GLY A 293 25.94 -18.88 34.11
CA GLY A 293 26.11 -18.13 32.85
C GLY A 293 24.92 -18.23 31.90
N ASP A 294 24.05 -19.25 32.05
CA ASP A 294 22.83 -19.45 31.29
C ASP A 294 21.59 -18.88 32.01
N GLY A 295 21.79 -18.21 33.15
CA GLY A 295 20.76 -17.59 33.98
C GLY A 295 20.00 -18.56 34.87
N ALA A 296 20.39 -19.83 34.96
CA ALA A 296 19.74 -20.81 35.81
C ALA A 296 20.09 -20.58 37.27
N MET A 297 19.08 -20.41 38.12
CA MET A 297 19.25 -20.32 39.57
C MET A 297 19.87 -21.60 40.10
N GLN A 298 20.96 -21.43 40.88
CA GLN A 298 21.67 -22.52 41.51
C GLN A 298 21.17 -22.72 42.93
N SER A 299 21.21 -24.00 43.41
CA SER A 299 20.91 -24.38 44.78
C SER A 299 21.90 -25.45 45.25
N GLY A 300 22.00 -25.66 46.58
CA GLY A 300 22.95 -26.57 47.18
C GLY A 300 24.39 -26.06 47.11
N TRP A 301 25.35 -26.99 47.09
CA TRP A 301 26.76 -26.66 47.09
C TRP A 301 27.26 -26.27 45.69
N ILE A 302 27.81 -25.05 45.55
CA ILE A 302 28.45 -24.56 44.32
C ILE A 302 29.91 -24.13 44.60
N CYS A 303 30.79 -24.36 43.63
CA CYS A 303 32.19 -23.94 43.71
C CYS A 303 32.46 -22.81 42.69
N LEU A 304 32.75 -21.60 43.17
CA LEU A 304 33.07 -20.44 42.37
C LEU A 304 34.46 -19.97 42.73
N GLU A 305 35.34 -19.78 41.77
CA GLU A 305 36.70 -19.22 41.94
C GLU A 305 37.50 -19.88 43.11
N ARG A 306 37.36 -21.19 43.25
CA ARG A 306 37.94 -22.04 44.31
C ARG A 306 37.32 -21.91 45.71
N SER A 307 36.21 -21.17 45.84
CA SER A 307 35.45 -21.02 47.07
C SER A 307 34.14 -21.83 47.00
N TRP A 308 33.74 -22.50 48.09
CA TRP A 308 32.50 -23.22 48.17
C TRP A 308 31.42 -22.36 48.85
N TYR A 309 30.25 -22.36 48.26
CA TYR A 309 29.06 -21.67 48.78
C TYR A 309 27.92 -22.70 48.88
N TYR A 310 27.11 -22.56 49.89
CA TYR A 310 25.88 -23.33 50.04
C TYR A 310 24.67 -22.39 49.82
N LEU A 311 23.82 -22.75 48.87
CA LEU A 311 22.62 -22.00 48.51
C LEU A 311 21.41 -22.81 48.99
N GLY A 312 20.67 -22.27 49.98
CA GLY A 312 19.53 -22.87 50.61
C GLY A 312 18.19 -22.58 49.98
#